data_6c87623f82299ddc6fd4e4f1c003fe18
#
_entry.id   6c87623f82299ddc6fd4e4f1c003fe18
#
_cell.length_a   1.000
_cell.length_b   1.000
_cell.length_c   1.000
_cell.angle_alpha   90.00
_cell.angle_beta   90.00
_cell.angle_gamma   90.00
#
_symmetry.space_group_name_H-M   'P 1'
#
loop_
_entity.id
_entity.type
_entity.pdbx_description
1 polymer ?
#
loop_
_entity_poly.entity_id
_entity_poly.type
_entity_poly.pdbx_seq_one_letter_code
_entity_poly.pdbx_strand_id
1 'polypeptide(L)'
;NMILKLNWQVSKKKWIKWVVILVIVAAVVGWFMMVSRKTQDVAYTNVQATLGSIETYYNFDGLVKAKRVQTITAAQSDKVRTVYVTQNQQVKKGERLYRLEGGETVEADIAGEVTGLYVEQGGVVTAGETTAQIIDMNSLEIELNVDEYDVAAVVPGQAVQVNVLAPDVSFAGSVTALNKNGTASSD
;
A
#
# COMPACT_ATOMS: atom_id res chain seq x y z
N ASN A 1 -27.73 46.35 99.24
CA ASN A 1 -27.25 45.00 98.85
C ASN A 1 -28.44 44.20 98.30
N MET A 2 -28.54 44.19 97.00
CA MET A 2 -29.58 43.48 96.28
C MET A 2 -28.92 42.38 95.44
N ILE A 3 -29.06 41.17 95.97
CA ILE A 3 -28.50 40.03 95.30
C ILE A 3 -29.61 39.42 94.39
N LEU A 4 -29.57 39.65 93.10
CA LEU A 4 -30.40 39.03 92.12
C LEU A 4 -30.00 37.55 91.93
N LYS A 5 -30.76 36.62 92.50
CA LYS A 5 -30.62 35.18 92.17
C LYS A 5 -31.39 34.94 90.86
N LEU A 6 -30.64 34.73 89.80
CA LEU A 6 -31.16 34.25 88.57
C LEU A 6 -31.44 32.74 88.70
N ASN A 7 -32.71 32.38 88.73
CA ASN A 7 -33.16 31.02 88.84
C ASN A 7 -33.29 30.44 87.45
N TRP A 8 -32.23 29.71 87.01
CA TRP A 8 -32.19 29.00 85.71
C TRP A 8 -32.81 27.62 85.91
N GLN A 9 -34.08 27.52 85.90
CA GLN A 9 -34.80 26.27 85.79
C GLN A 9 -35.00 25.92 84.30
N VAL A 10 -33.93 25.51 83.61
CA VAL A 10 -34.13 24.89 82.30
C VAL A 10 -34.63 23.48 82.53
N SER A 11 -35.89 23.19 82.16
CA SER A 11 -36.50 21.88 82.37
C SER A 11 -35.66 20.85 81.66
N LYS A 12 -35.12 19.92 82.42
CA LYS A 12 -34.22 18.83 81.96
C LYS A 12 -34.74 18.08 80.70
N LYS A 13 -36.07 18.02 80.54
CA LYS A 13 -36.75 17.42 79.39
C LYS A 13 -36.58 18.20 78.08
N LYS A 14 -36.45 19.51 78.13
CA LYS A 14 -36.26 20.33 76.91
C LYS A 14 -34.78 20.30 76.48
N TRP A 15 -33.88 20.35 77.46
CA TRP A 15 -32.43 20.28 77.17
C TRP A 15 -32.02 18.95 76.54
N ILE A 16 -32.56 17.82 77.02
CA ILE A 16 -32.33 16.48 76.44
C ILE A 16 -32.80 16.45 74.98
N LYS A 17 -33.95 17.06 74.62
CA LYS A 17 -34.42 17.15 73.27
C LYS A 17 -33.44 17.88 72.33
N TRP A 18 -32.85 18.97 72.81
CA TRP A 18 -31.89 19.75 72.05
C TRP A 18 -30.57 19.01 71.92
N VAL A 19 -30.14 18.28 72.91
CA VAL A 19 -28.93 17.42 72.84
C VAL A 19 -29.14 16.27 71.83
N VAL A 20 -30.30 15.64 71.83
CA VAL A 20 -30.62 14.58 70.86
C VAL A 20 -30.65 15.10 69.43
N ILE A 21 -31.23 16.29 69.24
CA ILE A 21 -31.25 16.92 67.88
C ILE A 21 -29.81 17.22 67.45
N LEU A 22 -28.95 17.71 68.33
CA LEU A 22 -27.57 18.05 68.02
C LEU A 22 -26.75 16.81 67.64
N VAL A 23 -26.99 15.68 68.33
CA VAL A 23 -26.35 14.40 68.04
C VAL A 23 -26.82 13.88 66.68
N ILE A 24 -28.13 13.98 66.38
CA ILE A 24 -28.66 13.54 65.07
C ILE A 24 -28.06 14.39 63.95
N VAL A 25 -28.01 15.72 64.13
CA VAL A 25 -27.40 16.61 63.13
C VAL A 25 -25.91 16.29 62.93
N ALA A 26 -25.16 16.08 64.03
CA ALA A 26 -23.77 15.68 63.93
C ALA A 26 -23.57 14.33 63.22
N ALA A 27 -24.48 13.37 63.49
CA ALA A 27 -24.47 12.07 62.80
C ALA A 27 -24.77 12.21 61.28
N VAL A 28 -25.73 13.05 60.91
CA VAL A 28 -26.10 13.32 59.52
C VAL A 28 -24.96 14.05 58.80
N VAL A 29 -24.35 15.03 59.42
CA VAL A 29 -23.20 15.76 58.87
C VAL A 29 -21.99 14.83 58.70
N GLY A 30 -21.72 13.99 59.70
CA GLY A 30 -20.66 12.97 59.65
C GLY A 30 -20.89 11.97 58.51
N TRP A 31 -22.15 11.49 58.35
CA TRP A 31 -22.52 10.62 57.25
C TRP A 31 -22.37 11.31 55.90
N PHE A 32 -22.81 12.58 55.78
CA PHE A 32 -22.67 13.35 54.56
C PHE A 32 -21.19 13.59 54.17
N MET A 33 -20.34 13.90 55.15
CA MET A 33 -18.90 14.02 54.92
C MET A 33 -18.24 12.68 54.54
N MET A 34 -18.73 11.56 55.06
CA MET A 34 -18.18 10.23 54.72
C MET A 34 -18.59 9.79 53.33
N VAL A 35 -19.84 10.15 52.92
CA VAL A 35 -20.34 9.84 51.55
C VAL A 35 -19.73 10.78 50.50
N SER A 36 -19.42 12.04 50.88
CA SER A 36 -18.80 13.02 49.97
C SER A 36 -17.30 12.77 49.70
N ARG A 37 -16.65 11.87 50.42
CA ARG A 37 -15.28 11.44 50.14
C ARG A 37 -15.29 10.30 49.13
N LYS A 38 -16.03 10.41 48.03
CA LYS A 38 -15.75 9.65 46.85
C LYS A 38 -14.46 10.24 46.26
N THR A 39 -13.34 9.65 46.61
CA THR A 39 -12.10 9.78 45.84
C THR A 39 -12.48 9.46 44.42
N GLN A 40 -12.33 10.42 43.52
CA GLN A 40 -12.27 10.12 42.09
C GLN A 40 -10.98 9.32 41.91
N ASP A 41 -11.12 8.01 41.86
CA ASP A 41 -10.08 7.17 41.29
C ASP A 41 -9.92 7.60 39.84
N VAL A 42 -8.93 8.44 39.61
CA VAL A 42 -8.45 8.72 38.26
C VAL A 42 -7.87 7.40 37.79
N ALA A 43 -8.66 6.65 37.03
CA ALA A 43 -8.18 5.45 36.37
C ALA A 43 -7.10 5.86 35.36
N TYR A 44 -5.85 5.79 35.80
CA TYR A 44 -4.72 5.86 34.88
C TYR A 44 -4.75 4.57 34.07
N THR A 45 -5.22 4.67 32.84
CA THR A 45 -5.03 3.62 31.87
C THR A 45 -3.55 3.62 31.51
N ASN A 46 -2.80 2.73 32.12
CA ASN A 46 -1.42 2.49 31.70
C ASN A 46 -1.45 1.92 30.29
N VAL A 47 -1.23 2.77 29.30
CA VAL A 47 -0.97 2.32 27.94
C VAL A 47 0.48 1.83 27.95
N GLN A 48 0.62 0.53 27.84
CA GLN A 48 1.93 -0.07 27.70
C GLN A 48 2.47 0.34 26.32
N ALA A 49 3.55 1.09 26.29
CA ALA A 49 4.23 1.45 25.06
C ALA A 49 4.82 0.15 24.47
N THR A 50 4.22 -0.34 23.41
CA THR A 50 4.80 -1.39 22.59
C THR A 50 5.84 -0.75 21.67
N LEU A 51 7.07 -1.25 21.74
CA LEU A 51 8.10 -0.92 20.75
C LEU A 51 7.63 -1.53 19.41
N GLY A 52 7.12 -0.69 18.53
CA GLY A 52 6.87 -1.04 17.14
C GLY A 52 8.05 -0.60 16.29
N SER A 53 8.47 -1.41 15.35
CA SER A 53 9.37 -0.95 14.30
C SER A 53 8.60 -0.01 13.38
N ILE A 54 9.11 1.18 13.17
CA ILE A 54 8.60 2.10 12.15
C ILE A 54 9.30 1.68 10.85
N GLU A 55 8.53 1.09 9.95
CA GLU A 55 8.99 0.85 8.59
C GLU A 55 8.65 2.07 7.75
N THR A 56 9.66 2.67 7.15
CA THR A 56 9.47 3.78 6.22
C THR A 56 9.28 3.21 4.83
N TYR A 57 8.14 3.46 4.24
CA TYR A 57 7.84 3.07 2.86
C TYR A 57 8.02 4.28 1.95
N TYR A 58 8.76 4.07 0.87
CA TYR A 58 8.87 5.03 -0.21
C TYR A 58 8.00 4.55 -1.36
N ASN A 59 7.12 5.40 -1.85
CA ASN A 59 6.27 5.10 -2.99
C ASN A 59 6.81 5.84 -4.21
N PHE A 60 7.03 5.10 -5.29
CA PHE A 60 7.48 5.66 -6.56
C PHE A 60 6.55 5.20 -7.67
N ASP A 61 6.25 6.10 -8.56
CA ASP A 61 5.54 5.76 -9.79
C ASP A 61 6.55 5.33 -10.87
N GLY A 62 6.19 4.31 -11.62
CA GLY A 62 7.06 3.76 -12.63
C GLY A 62 6.33 3.24 -13.84
N LEU A 63 7.05 3.15 -14.94
CA LEU A 63 6.57 2.57 -16.19
C LEU A 63 7.11 1.14 -16.34
N VAL A 64 6.18 0.19 -16.50
CA VAL A 64 6.54 -1.21 -16.79
C VAL A 64 6.94 -1.32 -18.26
N LYS A 65 8.15 -1.80 -18.50
CA LYS A 65 8.67 -2.10 -19.85
C LYS A 65 9.05 -3.57 -19.93
N ALA A 66 8.86 -4.15 -21.09
CA ALA A 66 9.40 -5.48 -21.35
C ALA A 66 10.87 -5.32 -21.72
N LYS A 67 11.74 -6.05 -21.02
CA LYS A 67 13.18 -6.05 -21.28
C LYS A 67 13.52 -6.73 -22.63
N ARG A 68 12.72 -7.72 -23.02
CA ARG A 68 12.87 -8.43 -24.28
C ARG A 68 11.59 -8.34 -25.10
N VAL A 69 11.71 -7.63 -26.22
CA VAL A 69 10.66 -7.48 -27.24
C VAL A 69 11.26 -7.87 -28.58
N GLN A 70 10.61 -8.75 -29.30
CA GLN A 70 10.91 -9.04 -30.67
C GLN A 70 9.85 -8.42 -31.57
N THR A 71 10.25 -7.47 -32.40
CA THR A 71 9.42 -6.94 -33.49
C THR A 71 9.87 -7.61 -34.77
N ILE A 72 8.95 -8.30 -35.44
CA ILE A 72 9.21 -9.02 -36.69
C ILE A 72 8.73 -8.17 -37.84
N THR A 73 9.62 -7.88 -38.76
CA THR A 73 9.34 -7.15 -39.99
C THR A 73 9.54 -8.02 -41.21
N ALA A 74 8.71 -7.86 -42.23
CA ALA A 74 8.88 -8.57 -43.49
C ALA A 74 10.16 -8.13 -44.20
N ALA A 75 11.03 -9.06 -44.51
CA ALA A 75 12.27 -8.80 -45.25
C ALA A 75 11.99 -8.43 -46.72
N GLN A 76 10.97 -9.00 -47.31
CA GLN A 76 10.53 -8.76 -48.68
C GLN A 76 9.01 -8.78 -48.78
N SER A 77 8.49 -8.23 -49.85
CA SER A 77 7.03 -8.29 -50.12
C SER A 77 6.71 -9.70 -50.64
N ASP A 78 5.78 -10.38 -49.97
CA ASP A 78 5.33 -11.71 -50.36
C ASP A 78 3.92 -11.97 -49.82
N LYS A 79 3.29 -13.04 -50.25
CA LYS A 79 1.97 -13.45 -49.79
C LYS A 79 2.07 -14.48 -48.67
N VAL A 80 1.23 -14.32 -47.65
CA VAL A 80 1.20 -15.23 -46.49
C VAL A 80 0.46 -16.51 -46.88
N ARG A 81 1.14 -17.63 -46.88
CA ARG A 81 0.57 -18.94 -47.21
C ARG A 81 -0.20 -19.52 -46.03
N THR A 82 0.40 -19.48 -44.86
CA THR A 82 -0.16 -20.10 -43.63
C THR A 82 0.26 -19.33 -42.43
N VAL A 83 -0.67 -19.10 -41.48
CA VAL A 83 -0.40 -18.55 -40.14
C VAL A 83 -0.58 -19.69 -39.13
N TYR A 84 0.42 -19.89 -38.24
CA TYR A 84 0.45 -20.98 -37.28
C TYR A 84 0.05 -20.58 -35.87
N VAL A 85 0.03 -19.30 -35.58
CA VAL A 85 -0.21 -18.74 -34.23
C VAL A 85 -1.38 -17.75 -34.26
N THR A 86 -1.88 -17.46 -33.07
CA THR A 86 -2.91 -16.41 -32.86
C THR A 86 -2.37 -15.33 -31.93
N GLN A 87 -3.02 -14.16 -31.97
CA GLN A 87 -2.72 -13.10 -31.01
C GLN A 87 -2.99 -13.58 -29.58
N ASN A 88 -2.17 -13.14 -28.61
CA ASN A 88 -2.14 -13.54 -27.21
C ASN A 88 -1.74 -15.01 -26.97
N GLN A 89 -1.22 -15.71 -27.98
CA GLN A 89 -0.67 -17.05 -27.82
C GLN A 89 0.74 -17.00 -27.23
N GLN A 90 1.04 -17.91 -26.29
CA GLN A 90 2.41 -18.16 -25.81
C GLN A 90 3.17 -18.99 -26.85
N VAL A 91 4.35 -18.52 -27.21
CA VAL A 91 5.24 -19.17 -28.16
C VAL A 91 6.61 -19.43 -27.53
N LYS A 92 7.28 -20.47 -28.02
CA LYS A 92 8.66 -20.80 -27.65
C LYS A 92 9.62 -20.23 -28.67
N LYS A 93 10.88 -20.05 -28.26
CA LYS A 93 11.94 -19.73 -29.21
C LYS A 93 12.04 -20.86 -30.30
N GLY A 94 12.06 -20.45 -31.58
CA GLY A 94 12.06 -21.33 -32.73
C GLY A 94 10.69 -21.85 -33.17
N GLU A 95 9.61 -21.35 -32.53
CA GLU A 95 8.24 -21.68 -32.92
C GLU A 95 7.84 -20.94 -34.19
N ARG A 96 7.23 -21.65 -35.13
CA ARG A 96 6.80 -21.08 -36.41
C ARG A 96 5.61 -20.20 -36.24
N LEU A 97 5.69 -18.98 -36.72
CA LEU A 97 4.65 -17.97 -36.64
C LEU A 97 3.78 -17.96 -37.90
N TYR A 98 4.41 -17.84 -39.04
CA TYR A 98 3.75 -17.89 -40.33
C TYR A 98 4.72 -18.34 -41.45
N ARG A 99 4.18 -18.72 -42.60
CA ARG A 99 4.95 -19.11 -43.79
C ARG A 99 4.50 -18.30 -44.99
N LEU A 100 5.48 -17.86 -45.77
CA LEU A 100 5.24 -17.12 -47.02
C LEU A 100 5.14 -18.07 -48.20
N GLU A 101 4.51 -17.61 -49.32
CA GLU A 101 4.38 -18.39 -50.54
C GLU A 101 5.75 -18.69 -51.20
N GLY A 102 6.71 -17.76 -51.08
CA GLY A 102 8.11 -17.94 -51.47
C GLY A 102 8.86 -19.03 -50.72
N GLY A 103 8.26 -19.63 -49.69
CA GLY A 103 8.79 -20.78 -48.94
C GLY A 103 9.47 -20.40 -47.65
N GLU A 104 9.71 -19.10 -47.38
CA GLU A 104 10.27 -18.61 -46.12
C GLU A 104 9.31 -18.89 -44.98
N THR A 105 9.86 -19.36 -43.85
CA THR A 105 9.12 -19.56 -42.61
C THR A 105 9.66 -18.59 -41.55
N VAL A 106 8.81 -17.80 -41.00
CA VAL A 106 9.15 -16.83 -39.94
C VAL A 106 8.91 -17.49 -38.59
N GLU A 107 9.94 -17.43 -37.74
CA GLU A 107 9.95 -18.09 -36.42
C GLU A 107 10.18 -17.05 -35.31
N ALA A 108 9.82 -17.44 -34.09
CA ALA A 108 10.07 -16.63 -32.88
C ALA A 108 11.54 -16.78 -32.46
N ASP A 109 12.26 -15.66 -32.29
CA ASP A 109 13.64 -15.66 -31.77
C ASP A 109 13.68 -15.70 -30.24
N ILE A 110 12.59 -15.32 -29.60
CA ILE A 110 12.42 -15.34 -28.16
C ILE A 110 11.17 -16.14 -27.77
N ALA A 111 11.18 -16.70 -26.57
CA ALA A 111 9.95 -17.20 -25.96
C ALA A 111 9.14 -16.04 -25.38
N GLY A 112 7.83 -16.05 -25.52
CA GLY A 112 6.97 -14.98 -25.03
C GLY A 112 5.55 -15.07 -25.55
N GLU A 113 4.81 -14.00 -25.39
CA GLU A 113 3.44 -13.86 -25.86
C GLU A 113 3.41 -13.04 -27.15
N VAL A 114 2.63 -13.49 -28.13
CA VAL A 114 2.36 -12.76 -29.37
C VAL A 114 1.39 -11.62 -29.07
N THR A 115 1.91 -10.45 -28.75
CA THR A 115 1.09 -9.27 -28.41
C THR A 115 0.53 -8.57 -29.64
N GLY A 116 1.17 -8.71 -30.77
CA GLY A 116 0.70 -8.21 -32.06
C GLY A 116 0.87 -9.28 -33.15
N LEU A 117 -0.17 -9.49 -33.94
CA LEU A 117 -0.14 -10.32 -35.14
C LEU A 117 -0.87 -9.57 -36.25
N TYR A 118 -0.11 -9.08 -37.22
CA TYR A 118 -0.61 -8.18 -38.27
C TYR A 118 -0.68 -8.87 -39.63
N VAL A 119 -0.59 -10.19 -39.66
CA VAL A 119 -0.66 -11.00 -40.85
C VAL A 119 -1.88 -11.92 -40.84
N GLU A 120 -2.46 -12.13 -42.01
CA GLU A 120 -3.57 -13.05 -42.21
C GLU A 120 -3.23 -14.02 -43.34
N GLN A 121 -3.78 -15.23 -43.28
CA GLN A 121 -3.60 -16.21 -44.33
C GLN A 121 -4.20 -15.70 -45.66
N GLY A 122 -3.37 -15.69 -46.69
CA GLY A 122 -3.71 -15.17 -48.01
C GLY A 122 -3.51 -13.66 -48.16
N GLY A 123 -3.15 -12.94 -47.08
CA GLY A 123 -2.76 -11.54 -47.11
C GLY A 123 -1.40 -11.31 -47.77
N VAL A 124 -1.13 -10.09 -48.16
CA VAL A 124 0.20 -9.67 -48.68
C VAL A 124 0.91 -8.82 -47.66
N VAL A 125 2.18 -9.14 -47.39
CA VAL A 125 3.05 -8.32 -46.56
C VAL A 125 4.00 -7.51 -47.45
N THR A 126 4.34 -6.31 -47.01
CA THR A 126 5.26 -5.42 -47.72
C THR A 126 6.60 -5.37 -47.03
N ALA A 127 7.67 -5.31 -47.78
CA ALA A 127 9.00 -5.19 -47.22
C ALA A 127 9.13 -4.04 -46.22
N GLY A 128 9.64 -4.30 -45.01
CA GLY A 128 9.75 -3.34 -43.91
C GLY A 128 8.49 -3.23 -43.04
N GLU A 129 7.40 -3.87 -43.43
CA GLU A 129 6.15 -3.86 -42.64
C GLU A 129 6.30 -4.74 -41.39
N THR A 130 5.80 -4.27 -40.23
CA THR A 130 5.74 -5.06 -39.01
C THR A 130 4.67 -6.13 -39.14
N THR A 131 5.05 -7.40 -38.98
CA THR A 131 4.18 -8.56 -39.17
C THR A 131 3.74 -9.19 -37.86
N ALA A 132 4.61 -9.18 -36.86
CA ALA A 132 4.26 -9.67 -35.53
C ALA A 132 5.13 -9.01 -34.45
N GLN A 133 4.64 -9.05 -33.22
CA GLN A 133 5.36 -8.61 -32.04
C GLN A 133 5.25 -9.66 -30.94
N ILE A 134 6.39 -10.02 -30.32
CA ILE A 134 6.47 -10.97 -29.24
C ILE A 134 7.11 -10.29 -28.03
N ILE A 135 6.52 -10.46 -26.86
CA ILE A 135 7.00 -9.89 -25.60
C ILE A 135 7.27 -11.02 -24.60
N ASP A 136 8.46 -11.04 -24.03
CA ASP A 136 8.77 -11.93 -22.92
C ASP A 136 8.22 -11.36 -21.60
N MET A 137 7.07 -11.88 -21.20
CA MET A 137 6.37 -11.47 -19.98
C MET A 137 7.09 -11.88 -18.68
N ASN A 138 8.10 -12.77 -18.76
CA ASN A 138 8.92 -13.16 -17.60
C ASN A 138 10.11 -12.22 -17.39
N SER A 139 10.31 -11.27 -18.29
CA SER A 139 11.44 -10.36 -18.32
C SER A 139 10.95 -8.90 -18.30
N LEU A 140 10.12 -8.57 -17.30
CA LEU A 140 9.63 -7.21 -17.11
C LEU A 140 10.64 -6.40 -16.30
N GLU A 141 10.77 -5.16 -16.64
CA GLU A 141 11.60 -4.16 -15.99
C GLU A 141 10.73 -2.93 -15.68
N ILE A 142 10.93 -2.35 -14.52
CA ILE A 142 10.23 -1.12 -14.14
C ILE A 142 11.26 -0.02 -14.05
N GLU A 143 11.06 1.01 -14.83
CA GLU A 143 11.86 2.21 -14.77
C GLU A 143 11.15 3.22 -13.87
N LEU A 144 11.81 3.59 -12.78
CA LEU A 144 11.32 4.53 -11.79
C LEU A 144 12.15 5.80 -11.84
N ASN A 145 11.49 6.95 -11.74
CA ASN A 145 12.15 8.20 -11.47
C ASN A 145 12.18 8.42 -9.96
N VAL A 146 13.38 8.44 -9.39
CA VAL A 146 13.58 8.68 -7.95
C VAL A 146 14.13 10.09 -7.79
N ASP A 147 13.52 10.88 -6.92
CA ASP A 147 13.99 12.22 -6.59
C ASP A 147 15.39 12.18 -5.96
N GLU A 148 16.17 13.22 -6.15
CA GLU A 148 17.54 13.33 -5.62
C GLU A 148 17.61 13.20 -4.10
N TYR A 149 16.55 13.60 -3.39
CA TYR A 149 16.45 13.48 -1.94
C TYR A 149 16.26 12.02 -1.47
N ASP A 150 15.59 11.21 -2.27
CA ASP A 150 15.25 9.83 -1.93
C ASP A 150 16.24 8.81 -2.52
N VAL A 151 17.07 9.24 -3.46
CA VAL A 151 18.04 8.35 -4.14
C VAL A 151 19.03 7.69 -3.19
N ALA A 152 19.33 8.35 -2.06
CA ALA A 152 20.22 7.81 -1.02
C ALA A 152 19.60 6.62 -0.25
N ALA A 153 18.28 6.51 -0.24
CA ALA A 153 17.55 5.42 0.43
C ALA A 153 17.37 4.18 -0.46
N VAL A 154 17.67 4.30 -1.77
CA VAL A 154 17.52 3.21 -2.74
C VAL A 154 18.88 2.56 -3.01
N VAL A 155 19.00 1.26 -2.80
CA VAL A 155 20.25 0.51 -2.98
C VAL A 155 20.01 -0.65 -3.95
N PRO A 156 20.93 -0.92 -4.89
CA PRO A 156 20.88 -2.11 -5.72
C PRO A 156 20.81 -3.38 -4.86
N GLY A 157 19.93 -4.31 -5.23
CA GLY A 157 19.63 -5.54 -4.47
C GLY A 157 18.54 -5.40 -3.42
N GLN A 158 18.05 -4.19 -3.15
CA GLN A 158 16.95 -3.97 -2.22
C GLN A 158 15.67 -4.63 -2.74
N ALA A 159 14.96 -5.34 -1.84
CA ALA A 159 13.65 -5.90 -2.14
C ALA A 159 12.61 -4.79 -2.24
N VAL A 160 11.76 -4.86 -3.23
CA VAL A 160 10.67 -3.91 -3.48
C VAL A 160 9.37 -4.65 -3.74
N GLN A 161 8.27 -4.02 -3.40
CA GLN A 161 6.94 -4.50 -3.75
C GLN A 161 6.37 -3.61 -4.86
N VAL A 162 5.98 -4.22 -5.95
CA VAL A 162 5.37 -3.55 -7.09
C VAL A 162 3.88 -3.78 -7.05
N ASN A 163 3.12 -2.69 -6.95
CA ASN A 163 1.67 -2.73 -7.00
C ASN A 163 1.19 -2.19 -8.35
N VAL A 164 0.52 -3.01 -9.12
CA VAL A 164 -0.08 -2.62 -10.40
C VAL A 164 -1.54 -2.26 -10.15
N LEU A 165 -1.92 -1.03 -10.46
CA LEU A 165 -3.25 -0.49 -10.15
C LEU A 165 -4.37 -1.10 -11.00
N ALA A 166 -4.05 -1.60 -12.19
CA ALA A 166 -5.03 -2.25 -13.05
C ALA A 166 -4.34 -3.34 -13.94
N PRO A 167 -4.57 -4.64 -13.71
CA PRO A 167 -5.37 -5.23 -12.63
C PRO A 167 -4.66 -5.10 -11.27
N ASP A 168 -5.42 -5.08 -10.18
CA ASP A 168 -4.89 -4.96 -8.79
C ASP A 168 -4.08 -6.20 -8.44
N VAL A 169 -2.79 -6.19 -8.78
CA VAL A 169 -1.85 -7.31 -8.60
C VAL A 169 -0.54 -6.77 -8.03
N SER A 170 0.01 -7.51 -7.08
CA SER A 170 1.29 -7.18 -6.44
C SER A 170 2.35 -8.21 -6.79
N PHE A 171 3.54 -7.73 -7.13
CA PHE A 171 4.70 -8.57 -7.42
C PHE A 171 5.87 -8.18 -6.53
N ALA A 172 6.64 -9.17 -6.11
CA ALA A 172 7.91 -8.94 -5.45
C ALA A 172 9.00 -8.71 -6.53
N GLY A 173 9.80 -7.69 -6.31
CA GLY A 173 10.93 -7.35 -7.19
C GLY A 173 12.16 -6.98 -6.38
N SER A 174 13.23 -6.66 -7.08
CA SER A 174 14.44 -6.10 -6.49
C SER A 174 15.01 -5.01 -7.38
N VAL A 175 15.65 -4.03 -6.75
CA VAL A 175 16.37 -2.96 -7.46
C VAL A 175 17.55 -3.59 -8.19
N THR A 176 17.57 -3.52 -9.52
CA THR A 176 18.64 -4.13 -10.35
C THR A 176 19.78 -3.16 -10.55
N ALA A 177 19.46 -1.91 -10.84
CA ALA A 177 20.46 -0.87 -11.10
C ALA A 177 19.93 0.50 -10.70
N LEU A 178 20.83 1.39 -10.35
CA LEU A 178 20.53 2.79 -10.08
C LEU A 178 21.32 3.65 -11.08
N ASN A 179 20.61 4.34 -11.95
CA ASN A 179 21.21 5.31 -12.86
C ASN A 179 21.22 6.69 -12.19
N LYS A 180 22.41 7.19 -11.88
CA LYS A 180 22.60 8.50 -11.23
C LYS A 180 22.74 9.66 -12.21
N ASN A 181 22.56 9.43 -13.49
CA ASN A 181 22.55 10.49 -14.49
C ASN A 181 21.20 11.20 -14.42
N GLY A 182 21.16 12.31 -13.68
CA GLY A 182 19.97 13.16 -13.64
C GLY A 182 19.65 13.67 -15.04
N THR A 183 18.47 13.36 -15.54
CA THR A 183 17.89 14.09 -16.66
C THR A 183 17.44 15.43 -16.11
N ALA A 184 18.17 16.51 -16.43
CA ALA A 184 17.68 17.84 -16.17
C ALA A 184 16.40 18.02 -16.99
N SER A 185 15.24 18.06 -16.29
CA SER A 185 14.00 18.51 -16.90
C SER A 185 14.17 20.02 -17.14
N SER A 186 14.31 20.41 -18.38
CA SER A 186 14.18 21.81 -18.76
C SER A 186 12.70 22.13 -18.84
N ASP A 187 12.20 22.85 -17.85
CA ASP A 187 10.94 23.61 -17.96
C ASP A 187 11.06 24.70 -19.04
#